data_f50a18abf9bf91c8974d3c763ede8fe4
#
_entry.id   f50a18abf9bf91c8974d3c763ede8fe4
#
_cell.length_a   1.000
_cell.length_b   1.000
_cell.length_c   1.000
_cell.angle_alpha   90.00
_cell.angle_beta   90.00
_cell.angle_gamma   90.00
#
_symmetry.space_group_name_H-M   'P 1'
#
loop_
_entity.id
_entity.type
_entity.pdbx_description
1 polymer ?
#
loop_
_entity_poly.entity_id
_entity_poly.type
_entity_poly.pdbx_seq_one_letter_code
_entity_poly.pdbx_strand_id
1 'polypeptide(L)'
;MTIARRFATMLFAASLVATVAGCASTSTKEGTGEYVDDAVITAKVKASIFNEPTLKSTEINVETFKGAVQLSGFVAQPQDAVKAGELARGVKGVMTVKNDVRVK
;
A
#
# COMPACT_ATOMS: atom_id res chain seq x y z
N MET A 1 -30.03 -15.57 -35.45
CA MET A 1 -30.56 -15.23 -34.13
C MET A 1 -29.57 -15.51 -33.00
N THR A 2 -29.16 -16.75 -32.84
CA THR A 2 -28.22 -17.13 -31.79
C THR A 2 -26.85 -16.49 -31.99
N ILE A 3 -26.42 -16.29 -33.20
CA ILE A 3 -25.12 -15.68 -33.49
C ILE A 3 -25.09 -14.22 -33.04
N ALA A 4 -26.18 -13.49 -33.28
CA ALA A 4 -26.28 -12.10 -32.89
C ALA A 4 -26.18 -11.94 -31.36
N ARG A 5 -26.77 -12.83 -30.60
CA ARG A 5 -26.69 -12.82 -29.15
C ARG A 5 -25.26 -13.03 -28.64
N ARG A 6 -24.57 -13.96 -29.31
CA ARG A 6 -23.17 -14.24 -28.93
C ARG A 6 -22.27 -13.06 -29.20
N PHE A 7 -22.47 -12.37 -30.30
CA PHE A 7 -21.71 -11.18 -30.60
C PHE A 7 -21.95 -10.07 -29.58
N ALA A 8 -23.21 -9.88 -29.21
CA ALA A 8 -23.55 -8.86 -28.22
C ALA A 8 -22.88 -9.15 -26.89
N THR A 9 -22.84 -10.41 -26.48
CA THR A 9 -22.20 -10.81 -25.24
C THR A 9 -20.70 -10.55 -25.27
N MET A 10 -20.08 -10.87 -26.38
CA MET A 10 -18.63 -10.63 -26.52
C MET A 10 -18.28 -9.16 -26.47
N LEU A 11 -19.06 -8.32 -27.13
CA LEU A 11 -18.82 -6.89 -27.12
C LEU A 11 -18.94 -6.32 -25.71
N PHE A 12 -19.89 -6.78 -24.95
CA PHE A 12 -20.09 -6.34 -23.59
C PHE A 12 -18.87 -6.70 -22.71
N ALA A 13 -18.37 -7.93 -22.85
CA ALA A 13 -17.20 -8.36 -22.09
C ALA A 13 -15.97 -7.53 -22.43
N ALA A 14 -15.78 -7.23 -23.71
CA ALA A 14 -14.67 -6.41 -24.14
C ALA A 14 -14.74 -5.00 -23.54
N SER A 15 -15.93 -4.43 -23.48
CA SER A 15 -16.15 -3.14 -22.88
C SER A 15 -15.72 -3.10 -21.40
N LEU A 16 -16.10 -4.12 -20.67
CA LEU A 16 -15.75 -4.23 -19.26
C LEU A 16 -14.23 -4.25 -19.04
N VAL A 17 -13.55 -5.04 -19.82
CA VAL A 17 -12.09 -5.15 -19.73
C VAL A 17 -11.43 -3.80 -20.03
N ALA A 18 -11.91 -3.10 -21.04
CA ALA A 18 -11.38 -1.81 -21.39
C ALA A 18 -11.56 -0.79 -20.27
N THR A 19 -12.69 -0.83 -19.59
CA THR A 19 -12.97 0.07 -18.49
C THR A 19 -11.98 -0.15 -17.33
N VAL A 20 -11.73 -1.41 -16.98
CA VAL A 20 -10.79 -1.74 -15.91
C VAL A 20 -9.39 -1.27 -16.28
N ALA A 21 -8.95 -1.51 -17.50
CA ALA A 21 -7.65 -1.07 -17.97
C ALA A 21 -7.54 0.45 -17.92
N GLY A 22 -8.60 1.17 -18.27
CA GLY A 22 -8.63 2.61 -18.21
C GLY A 22 -8.42 3.14 -16.80
N CYS A 23 -9.09 2.56 -15.84
CA CYS A 23 -8.93 2.94 -14.44
C CYS A 23 -7.51 2.72 -13.94
N ALA A 24 -6.93 1.59 -14.25
CA ALA A 24 -5.54 1.28 -13.88
C ALA A 24 -4.56 2.26 -14.51
N SER A 25 -4.76 2.61 -15.76
CA SER A 25 -3.90 3.56 -16.45
C SER A 25 -3.97 4.95 -15.82
N THR A 26 -5.16 5.37 -15.43
CA THR A 26 -5.36 6.66 -14.80
C THR A 26 -4.60 6.75 -13.48
N SER A 27 -4.71 5.72 -12.65
CA SER A 27 -3.97 5.67 -11.40
C SER A 27 -2.47 5.74 -11.62
N THR A 28 -1.97 5.03 -12.60
CA THR A 28 -0.55 5.03 -12.92
C THR A 28 -0.08 6.41 -13.36
N LYS A 29 -0.89 7.12 -14.13
CA LYS A 29 -0.55 8.46 -14.57
C LYS A 29 -0.42 9.44 -13.43
N GLU A 30 -1.30 9.36 -12.46
CA GLU A 30 -1.27 10.26 -11.31
C GLU A 30 -0.04 10.06 -10.46
N GLY A 31 0.51 8.87 -10.46
CA GLY A 31 1.71 8.56 -9.72
C GLY A 31 3.00 8.88 -10.43
N THR A 32 3.00 9.76 -11.41
CA THR A 32 4.18 10.05 -12.19
C THR A 32 5.35 10.56 -11.35
N GLY A 33 6.50 9.96 -11.61
CA GLY A 33 7.77 10.42 -11.09
C GLY A 33 7.89 10.32 -9.58
N GLU A 34 7.69 11.41 -8.92
CA GLU A 34 8.02 11.53 -7.51
C GLU A 34 6.88 11.14 -6.57
N TYR A 35 5.65 11.18 -7.07
CA TYR A 35 4.51 10.86 -6.22
C TYR A 35 4.29 9.35 -6.13
N VAL A 36 4.23 8.86 -4.91
CA VAL A 36 3.86 7.46 -4.64
C VAL A 36 2.57 7.48 -3.85
N ASP A 37 1.58 6.71 -4.29
CA ASP A 37 0.28 6.65 -3.66
C ASP A 37 0.40 6.21 -2.19
N ASP A 38 -0.34 6.86 -1.32
CA ASP A 38 -0.34 6.55 0.12
C ASP A 38 -0.69 5.10 0.39
N ALA A 39 -1.60 4.51 -0.38
CA ALA A 39 -1.96 3.11 -0.23
C ALA A 39 -0.78 2.19 -0.55
N VAL A 40 0.00 2.53 -1.55
CA VAL A 40 1.20 1.76 -1.91
C VAL A 40 2.26 1.89 -0.82
N ILE A 41 2.46 3.08 -0.29
CA ILE A 41 3.40 3.31 0.81
C ILE A 41 2.98 2.47 2.01
N THR A 42 1.72 2.53 2.40
CA THR A 42 1.19 1.75 3.52
C THR A 42 1.47 0.26 3.33
N ALA A 43 1.18 -0.26 2.14
CA ALA A 43 1.39 -1.68 1.86
C ALA A 43 2.87 -2.06 1.96
N LYS A 44 3.75 -1.23 1.45
CA LYS A 44 5.19 -1.49 1.48
C LYS A 44 5.76 -1.39 2.89
N VAL A 45 5.31 -0.43 3.68
CA VAL A 45 5.73 -0.32 5.07
C VAL A 45 5.28 -1.55 5.86
N LYS A 46 4.03 -1.95 5.68
CA LYS A 46 3.52 -3.16 6.34
C LYS A 46 4.32 -4.40 5.96
N ALA A 47 4.64 -4.54 4.67
CA ALA A 47 5.43 -5.68 4.21
C ALA A 47 6.83 -5.67 4.82
N SER A 48 7.47 -4.51 4.89
CA SER A 48 8.80 -4.38 5.50
C SER A 48 8.78 -4.79 6.97
N ILE A 49 7.77 -4.34 7.71
CA ILE A 49 7.62 -4.68 9.11
C ILE A 49 7.34 -6.17 9.28
N PHE A 50 6.44 -6.70 8.48
CA PHE A 50 6.07 -8.12 8.55
C PHE A 50 7.24 -9.04 8.22
N ASN A 51 8.11 -8.62 7.31
CA ASN A 51 9.27 -9.42 6.91
C ASN A 51 10.43 -9.35 7.92
N GLU A 52 10.38 -8.44 8.86
CA GLU A 52 11.40 -8.35 9.89
C GLU A 52 11.13 -9.39 10.98
N PRO A 53 12.04 -10.34 11.22
CA PRO A 53 11.79 -11.42 12.19
C PRO A 53 11.42 -10.93 13.60
N THR A 54 12.03 -9.85 14.06
CA THR A 54 11.76 -9.32 15.40
C THR A 54 10.41 -8.64 15.52
N LEU A 55 9.80 -8.26 14.39
CA LEU A 55 8.53 -7.54 14.36
C LEU A 55 7.38 -8.38 13.82
N LYS A 56 7.63 -9.63 13.53
CA LYS A 56 6.69 -10.50 12.82
C LYS A 56 5.34 -10.67 13.51
N SER A 57 5.35 -10.74 14.82
CA SER A 57 4.13 -10.96 15.59
C SER A 57 3.68 -9.73 16.36
N THR A 58 4.18 -8.57 16.00
CA THR A 58 3.80 -7.34 16.68
C THR A 58 2.51 -6.77 16.14
N GLU A 59 1.86 -5.96 16.97
CA GLU A 59 0.61 -5.29 16.61
C GLU A 59 0.92 -3.85 16.20
N ILE A 60 1.37 -3.70 14.96
CA ILE A 60 1.72 -2.36 14.45
C ILE A 60 0.76 -1.98 13.34
N ASN A 61 0.09 -0.85 13.51
CA ASN A 61 -0.76 -0.25 12.51
C ASN A 61 0.04 0.79 11.71
N VAL A 62 -0.23 0.86 10.43
CA VAL A 62 0.43 1.80 9.52
C VAL A 62 -0.65 2.59 8.79
N GLU A 63 -0.55 3.90 8.86
CA GLU A 63 -1.41 4.80 8.10
C GLU A 63 -0.54 5.82 7.39
N THR A 64 -0.93 6.17 6.18
CA THR A 64 -0.15 7.11 5.37
C THR A 64 -1.07 8.20 4.82
N PHE A 65 -0.64 9.45 4.98
CA PHE A 65 -1.36 10.59 4.44
C PHE A 65 -0.36 11.55 3.80
N LYS A 66 -0.46 11.69 2.48
CA LYS A 66 0.42 12.58 1.70
C LYS A 66 1.90 12.33 1.99
N GLY A 67 2.30 11.07 2.03
CA GLY A 67 3.68 10.68 2.28
C GLY A 67 4.10 10.67 3.75
N ALA A 68 3.25 11.12 4.65
CA ALA A 68 3.51 11.07 6.09
C ALA A 68 2.99 9.76 6.66
N VAL A 69 3.90 8.92 7.13
CA VAL A 69 3.55 7.61 7.68
C VAL A 69 3.41 7.73 9.19
N GLN A 70 2.32 7.21 9.71
CA GLN A 70 2.10 7.12 11.14
C GLN A 70 2.09 5.65 11.55
N LEU A 71 2.96 5.31 12.48
CA LEU A 71 3.02 3.98 13.08
C LEU A 71 2.42 4.05 14.48
N SER A 72 1.60 3.06 14.82
CA SER A 72 1.03 2.94 16.16
C SER A 72 0.92 1.48 16.51
N GLY A 73 0.86 1.19 17.80
CA GLY A 73 0.73 -0.17 18.29
C GLY A 73 1.70 -0.47 19.40
N PHE A 74 1.99 -1.74 19.59
CA PHE A 74 2.77 -2.20 20.74
C PHE A 74 3.81 -3.22 20.34
N VAL A 75 4.98 -3.11 20.95
CA VAL A 75 6.09 -4.05 20.76
C VAL A 75 6.60 -4.49 22.13
N ALA A 76 7.40 -5.54 22.14
CA ALA A 76 7.94 -6.09 23.38
C ALA A 76 9.17 -5.33 23.87
N GLN A 77 9.96 -4.77 22.97
CA GLN A 77 11.24 -4.16 23.29
C GLN A 77 11.35 -2.75 22.71
N PRO A 78 12.07 -1.83 23.38
CA PRO A 78 12.26 -0.49 22.83
C PRO A 78 12.94 -0.47 21.46
N GLN A 79 13.91 -1.36 21.24
CA GLN A 79 14.61 -1.42 19.98
C GLN A 79 13.68 -1.84 18.82
N ASP A 80 12.62 -2.56 19.12
CA ASP A 80 11.65 -2.96 18.11
C ASP A 80 10.88 -1.73 17.60
N ALA A 81 10.55 -0.81 18.48
CA ALA A 81 9.91 0.44 18.08
C ALA A 81 10.83 1.26 17.16
N VAL A 82 12.11 1.36 17.53
CA VAL A 82 13.10 2.06 16.71
C VAL A 82 13.21 1.38 15.34
N LYS A 83 13.29 0.07 15.32
CA LYS A 83 13.41 -0.70 14.08
C LYS A 83 12.21 -0.46 13.15
N ALA A 84 11.02 -0.45 13.70
CA ALA A 84 9.82 -0.19 12.90
C ALA A 84 9.90 1.18 12.22
N GLY A 85 10.34 2.20 12.94
CA GLY A 85 10.53 3.53 12.38
C GLY A 85 11.57 3.57 11.28
N GLU A 86 12.68 2.88 11.48
CA GLU A 86 13.74 2.81 10.47
C GLU A 86 13.25 2.13 9.18
N LEU A 87 12.53 1.02 9.33
CA LEU A 87 11.98 0.31 8.17
C LEU A 87 11.00 1.19 7.39
N ALA A 88 10.16 1.93 8.10
CA ALA A 88 9.23 2.83 7.45
C ALA A 88 9.95 3.93 6.67
N ARG A 89 11.00 4.50 7.25
CA ARG A 89 11.76 5.56 6.57
C ARG A 89 12.47 5.06 5.32
N GLY A 90 12.78 3.77 5.26
CA GLY A 90 13.45 3.18 4.11
C GLY A 90 12.55 2.93 2.92
N VAL A 91 11.25 3.09 3.05
CA VAL A 91 10.32 2.84 1.96
C VAL A 91 10.26 4.04 1.02
N LYS A 92 10.36 3.76 -0.28
CA LYS A 92 10.32 4.82 -1.28
C LYS A 92 8.98 5.55 -1.24
N GLY A 93 9.04 6.87 -1.26
CA GLY A 93 7.86 7.71 -1.23
C GLY A 93 7.52 8.23 0.15
N VAL A 94 8.11 7.67 1.19
CA VAL A 94 7.90 8.15 2.55
C VAL A 94 8.62 9.47 2.75
N MET A 95 7.88 10.49 3.16
CA MET A 95 8.44 11.81 3.41
C MET A 95 8.76 12.02 4.88
N THR A 96 7.87 11.60 5.75
CA THR A 96 8.07 11.70 7.19
C THR A 96 7.48 10.47 7.87
N VAL A 97 8.01 10.16 9.06
CA VAL A 97 7.49 9.06 9.87
C VAL A 97 7.20 9.57 11.27
N LYS A 98 5.97 9.41 11.70
CA LYS A 98 5.58 9.63 13.08
C LYS A 98 5.51 8.27 13.75
N ASN A 99 6.45 7.99 14.61
CA ASN A 99 6.53 6.70 15.28
C ASN A 99 5.89 6.77 16.66
N ASP A 100 4.67 6.25 16.76
CA ASP A 100 3.93 6.22 17.99
C ASP A 100 3.76 4.78 18.50
N VAL A 101 4.73 3.95 18.19
CA VAL A 101 4.77 2.57 18.68
C VAL A 101 5.23 2.58 20.14
N ARG A 102 4.51 1.83 20.97
CA ARG A 102 4.77 1.80 22.41
C ARG A 102 5.27 0.42 22.84
N VAL A 103 6.04 0.42 23.91
CA VAL A 103 6.55 -0.81 24.50
C VAL A 103 5.53 -1.31 25.52
N LYS A 104 5.23 -2.61 25.48
CA LYS A 104 4.29 -3.24 26.42
C LYS A 104 4.83 -3.26 27.85
#